data_0a3bb35925a6f5bff69f0c453ffc1a92
#
_entry.id   0a3bb35925a6f5bff69f0c453ffc1a92
#
_cell.length_a   1.000
_cell.length_b   1.000
_cell.length_c   1.000
_cell.angle_alpha   90.00
_cell.angle_beta   90.00
_cell.angle_gamma   90.00
#
_symmetry.space_group_name_H-M   'P 1'
#
loop_
_entity.id
_entity.type
_entity.pdbx_description
1 polymer ?
#
loop_
_entity_poly.entity_id
_entity_poly.type
_entity_poly.pdbx_seq_one_letter_code
_entity_poly.pdbx_strand_id
1 'polypeptide(L)' 'MLTRDYQDKRLHVEFKDGEIADVKILVVSECDEHEDCRGITYDVISTNRSDKLRPGATYWAELADIKSFAVIEE' A
#
# COMPACT_ATOMS: atom_id res chain seq x y z
N MET A 1 -9.55 6.98 4.17
CA MET A 1 -9.52 5.88 3.21
C MET A 1 -8.53 6.18 2.08
N LEU A 2 -7.79 5.20 1.65
CA LEU A 2 -6.81 5.37 0.60
C LEU A 2 -7.49 5.51 -0.76
N THR A 3 -7.29 6.64 -1.42
CA THR A 3 -7.95 6.99 -2.69
C THR A 3 -6.91 7.28 -3.76
N ARG A 4 -7.37 7.55 -4.98
CA ARG A 4 -6.49 7.92 -6.09
C ARG A 4 -5.67 9.19 -5.83
N ASP A 5 -6.08 10.02 -4.89
CA ASP A 5 -5.34 11.22 -4.50
C ASP A 5 -3.97 10.89 -3.92
N TYR A 6 -3.77 9.65 -3.49
CA TYR A 6 -2.49 9.18 -2.92
C TYR A 6 -1.56 8.56 -3.96
N GLN A 7 -1.95 8.49 -5.22
CA GLN A 7 -1.05 8.00 -6.26
C GLN A 7 0.20 8.87 -6.35
N ASP A 8 1.35 8.23 -6.57
CA ASP A 8 2.69 8.83 -6.63
C ASP A 8 3.20 9.39 -5.29
N LYS A 9 2.45 9.21 -4.21
CA LYS A 9 2.88 9.63 -2.87
C LYS A 9 3.55 8.49 -2.14
N ARG A 10 4.42 8.84 -1.20
CA ARG A 10 5.08 7.87 -0.31
C ARG A 10 4.30 7.80 0.99
N LEU A 11 3.98 6.58 1.37
CA LEU A 11 3.17 6.31 2.55
C LEU A 11 3.88 5.34 3.49
N HIS A 12 3.64 5.55 4.78
CA HIS A 12 3.94 4.56 5.80
C HIS A 12 2.66 3.76 6.01
N VAL A 13 2.69 2.47 5.71
CA VAL A 13 1.51 1.61 5.74
C VAL A 13 1.68 0.53 6.78
N GLU A 14 0.66 0.34 7.62
CA GLU A 14 0.56 -0.79 8.53
C GLU A 14 -0.54 -1.72 8.03
N PHE A 15 -0.19 -2.98 7.82
CA PHE A 15 -1.12 -4.00 7.39
C PHE A 15 -1.74 -4.70 8.60
N LYS A 16 -2.88 -5.35 8.40
CA LYS A 16 -3.62 -6.01 9.48
C LYS A 16 -2.88 -7.20 10.09
N ASP A 17 -1.95 -7.79 9.35
CA ASP A 17 -1.12 -8.89 9.83
C ASP A 17 0.09 -8.45 10.66
N GLY A 18 0.22 -7.15 10.92
CA GLY A 18 1.34 -6.58 11.67
C GLY A 18 2.52 -6.15 10.83
N GLU A 19 2.46 -6.34 9.52
CA GLU A 19 3.50 -5.90 8.60
C GLU A 19 3.48 -4.38 8.47
N ILE A 20 4.64 -3.77 8.49
CA ILE A 20 4.80 -2.31 8.35
C ILE A 20 5.78 -2.05 7.22
N ALA A 21 5.42 -1.18 6.30
CA ALA A 21 6.28 -0.86 5.16
C ALA A 21 6.13 0.60 4.76
N ASP A 22 7.24 1.17 4.30
CA ASP A 22 7.24 2.46 3.62
C ASP A 22 7.19 2.16 2.13
N VAL A 23 6.20 2.71 1.45
CA VAL A 23 5.91 2.37 0.06
C VAL A 23 5.63 3.62 -0.77
N LYS A 24 5.86 3.50 -2.08
CA LYS A 24 5.40 4.50 -3.03
C LYS A 24 4.18 3.93 -3.74
N ILE A 25 3.07 4.63 -3.69
CA ILE A 25 1.84 4.22 -4.34
C ILE A 25 1.93 4.52 -5.84
N LEU A 26 1.80 3.50 -6.66
CA LEU A 26 1.82 3.64 -8.11
C LEU A 26 0.41 3.81 -8.67
N VAL A 27 -0.49 2.94 -8.25
CA VAL A 27 -1.89 2.96 -8.72
C VAL A 27 -2.80 2.63 -7.56
N VAL A 28 -3.89 3.36 -7.45
CA VAL A 28 -4.99 3.00 -6.53
C VAL A 28 -6.15 2.51 -7.39
N SER A 29 -6.50 1.24 -7.23
CA SER A 29 -7.62 0.62 -7.95
C SER A 29 -8.89 0.81 -7.15
N GLU A 30 -9.86 1.46 -7.76
CA GLU A 30 -11.18 1.65 -7.19
C GLU A 30 -12.19 0.90 -8.03
N CYS A 31 -13.09 0.18 -7.37
CA CYS A 31 -14.10 -0.61 -8.04
C CYS A 31 -15.43 -0.40 -7.33
N ASP A 32 -16.46 -0.09 -8.07
CA ASP A 32 -17.78 0.19 -7.51
C ASP A 32 -18.59 -1.08 -7.27
N GLU A 33 -18.19 -2.20 -7.87
CA GLU A 33 -18.96 -3.44 -7.83
C GLU A 33 -18.66 -4.31 -6.62
N HIS A 34 -17.38 -4.40 -6.22
CA HIS A 34 -16.94 -5.28 -5.13
C HIS A 34 -15.88 -4.59 -4.29
N GLU A 35 -15.88 -4.85 -2.98
CA GLU A 35 -14.79 -4.40 -2.12
C GLU A 35 -13.49 -5.13 -2.44
N ASP A 36 -13.58 -6.38 -2.90
CA ASP A 36 -12.42 -7.23 -3.19
C ASP A 36 -11.56 -6.72 -4.34
N CYS A 37 -12.09 -5.87 -5.21
CA CYS A 37 -11.32 -5.32 -6.31
C CYS A 37 -10.62 -4.01 -5.99
N ARG A 38 -10.82 -3.48 -4.79
CA ARG A 38 -10.13 -2.27 -4.35
C ARG A 38 -8.77 -2.63 -3.79
N GLY A 39 -7.75 -2.03 -4.34
CA GLY A 39 -6.39 -2.32 -3.91
C GLY A 39 -5.40 -1.27 -4.34
N ILE A 40 -4.16 -1.47 -3.96
CA ILE A 40 -3.05 -0.60 -4.35
C ILE A 40 -1.95 -1.42 -4.98
N THR A 41 -1.34 -0.82 -6.01
CA THR A 41 -0.08 -1.30 -6.57
C THR A 41 0.99 -0.37 -6.03
N TYR A 42 2.03 -0.92 -5.41
CA TYR A 42 3.02 -0.13 -4.72
C TYR A 42 4.42 -0.71 -4.85
N ASP A 43 5.41 0.19 -4.82
CA ASP A 43 6.82 -0.18 -4.71
C ASP A 43 7.22 -0.10 -3.25
N VAL A 44 7.90 -1.13 -2.76
CA VAL A 44 8.39 -1.17 -1.39
C VAL A 44 9.68 -0.38 -1.29
N ILE A 45 9.72 0.59 -0.38
CA ILE A 45 10.93 1.36 -0.07
C ILE A 45 11.67 0.70 1.08
N SER A 46 10.95 0.38 2.16
CA SER A 46 11.48 -0.34 3.30
C SER A 46 10.37 -1.12 3.98
N THR A 47 10.74 -2.16 4.72
CA THR A 47 9.78 -3.01 5.40
C THR A 47 10.40 -3.64 6.63
N ASN A 48 9.56 -3.98 7.63
CA ASN A 48 9.99 -4.75 8.79
C ASN A 48 10.03 -6.25 8.51
N ARG A 49 9.59 -6.68 7.33
CA ARG A 49 9.57 -8.10 6.91
C ARG A 49 10.18 -8.29 5.53
N SER A 50 11.48 -8.12 5.45
CA SER A 50 12.21 -8.25 4.19
C SER A 50 12.21 -9.66 3.62
N ASP A 51 11.83 -10.66 4.40
CA ASP A 51 11.63 -12.03 3.94
C ASP A 51 10.35 -12.17 3.09
N LYS A 52 9.38 -11.29 3.30
CA LYS A 52 8.08 -11.31 2.64
C LYS A 52 7.95 -10.25 1.56
N LEU A 53 8.43 -9.03 1.86
CA LEU A 53 8.43 -7.91 0.92
C LEU A 53 9.88 -7.49 0.67
N ARG A 54 10.25 -7.39 -0.59
CA ARG A 54 11.61 -6.97 -0.96
C ARG A 54 11.63 -5.49 -1.33
N PRO A 55 12.52 -4.68 -0.71
CA PRO A 55 12.69 -3.29 -1.12
C PRO A 55 13.04 -3.21 -2.62
N GLY A 56 12.42 -2.29 -3.31
CA GLY A 56 12.58 -2.11 -4.75
C GLY A 56 11.65 -2.96 -5.62
N ALA A 57 10.92 -3.89 -5.03
CA ALA A 57 9.96 -4.71 -5.76
C ALA A 57 8.56 -4.09 -5.73
N THR A 58 7.74 -4.47 -6.68
CA THR A 58 6.36 -3.98 -6.82
C THR A 58 5.38 -5.07 -6.40
N TYR A 59 4.39 -4.68 -5.61
CA TYR A 59 3.37 -5.58 -5.10
C TYR A 59 1.98 -4.97 -5.23
N TRP A 60 0.97 -5.81 -5.05
CA TRP A 60 -0.42 -5.40 -4.98
C TRP A 60 -1.02 -5.90 -3.66
N ALA A 61 -1.86 -5.08 -3.04
CA ALA A 61 -2.57 -5.44 -1.82
C ALA A 61 -3.99 -4.91 -1.85
N GLU A 62 -4.91 -5.64 -1.23
CA GLU A 62 -6.29 -5.17 -1.09
C GLU A 62 -6.35 -4.06 -0.05
N LEU A 63 -7.21 -3.07 -0.28
CA LEU A 63 -7.43 -1.99 0.70
C LEU A 63 -7.90 -2.55 2.05
N ALA A 64 -8.65 -3.65 2.02
CA ALA A 64 -9.14 -4.30 3.24
C ALA A 64 -8.03 -4.82 4.13
N ASP A 65 -6.84 -5.09 3.57
CA ASP A 65 -5.69 -5.58 4.33
C ASP A 65 -4.88 -4.47 4.99
N ILE A 66 -5.20 -3.22 4.71
CA ILE A 66 -4.50 -2.07 5.27
C ILE A 66 -5.21 -1.64 6.54
N LYS A 67 -4.47 -1.64 7.66
CA LYS A 67 -4.98 -1.20 8.94
C LYS A 67 -4.94 0.32 9.07
N SER A 68 -3.81 0.92 8.70
CA SER A 68 -3.64 2.37 8.74
C SER A 68 -2.53 2.80 7.79
N PHE A 69 -2.53 4.07 7.46
CA PHE A 69 -1.46 4.65 6.64
C PHE A 69 -1.26 6.12 7.00
N ALA A 70 -0.08 6.63 6.70
CA ALA A 70 0.24 8.05 6.87
C ALA A 70 1.14 8.50 5.72
N VAL A 71 0.96 9.72 5.25
CA VAL A 71 1.80 10.30 4.21
C VAL A 71 3.16 10.63 4.81
N ILE A 72 4.23 10.11 4.20
CA ILE A 72 5.61 10.40 4.62
C ILE A 72 6.13 11.59 3.83
N GLU A 73 5.87 11.60 2.54
CA GLU A 73 6.38 12.62 1.62
C GLU A 73 5.43 12.79 0.45
N GLU A 74 5.24 14.01 0.05
CA GLU A 74 4.39 14.37 -1.10
C GLU A 74 5.19 14.54 -2.39
#